data_2061136634763762a342a957714bcd25
#
_entry.id   2061136634763762a342a957714bcd25
#
_cell.length_a   1.000
_cell.length_b   1.000
_cell.length_c   1.000
_cell.angle_alpha   90.00
_cell.angle_beta   90.00
_cell.angle_gamma   90.00
#
_symmetry.space_group_name_H-M   'P 1'
#
loop_
_entity.id
_entity.type
_entity.pdbx_description
1 polymer ?
#
loop_
_entity_poly.entity_id
_entity_poly.type
_entity_poly.pdbx_seq_one_letter_code
_entity_poly.pdbx_strand_id
1 'polypeptide(L)'
;MQNQNSSIKWGKIFAIVLCVVVGVLANMSTDLQKAWFGRTVIGGPMLALLFSMIVCNLTPSNSKDFKEGTTYCSKQFLNWGIIATGGTLSFAAIMGTGVRALPLIIFNILLSFTVAMIVGKKIGVSENTSILVGGGTCICGGTAIATLSRIIKAHEAEIAFAMAAIFLFDTLAAFSYPYLISALGFTPNQFAFVAGTAINDTSSVAGAQATYQAMIGDPAFQGALNVKLVRTTMLIFVALVWTLVMAGRAKKNGAAAQNDSVLAVVKKTFPMFILWFVVMAGLNTAGIFSAKGVSLLGKLGKYLFAAALAGVGFKIKFKDVFSKGLKPIALGGITWLSVAIASYTFAFLFAGYIG
;
A
#
# COMPACT_ATOMS: atom_id res chain seq x y z
N MET A 1 25.40 39.71 -11.62
CA MET A 1 23.96 39.42 -11.80
C MET A 1 23.83 38.44 -12.95
N GLN A 2 23.85 37.14 -12.66
CA GLN A 2 23.67 36.11 -13.69
C GLN A 2 22.17 35.87 -13.87
N ASN A 3 21.68 36.15 -15.06
CA ASN A 3 20.34 35.81 -15.53
C ASN A 3 20.12 34.29 -15.40
N GLN A 4 19.42 33.85 -14.38
CA GLN A 4 18.83 32.53 -14.35
C GLN A 4 17.59 32.53 -15.26
N ASN A 5 17.84 32.45 -16.57
CA ASN A 5 16.81 32.08 -17.52
C ASN A 5 16.27 30.71 -17.10
N SER A 6 15.00 30.68 -16.69
CA SER A 6 14.22 29.47 -16.47
C SER A 6 13.96 28.78 -17.80
N SER A 7 14.99 28.20 -18.39
CA SER A 7 14.80 27.31 -19.54
C SER A 7 13.88 26.17 -19.09
N ILE A 8 12.73 26.06 -19.73
CA ILE A 8 11.77 24.98 -19.51
C ILE A 8 12.56 23.67 -19.64
N LYS A 9 12.66 22.91 -18.55
CA LYS A 9 13.37 21.62 -18.54
C LYS A 9 12.52 20.56 -19.25
N TRP A 10 12.55 20.55 -20.57
CA TRP A 10 11.75 19.64 -21.40
C TRP A 10 11.92 18.17 -21.01
N GLY A 11 13.13 17.75 -20.63
CA GLY A 11 13.37 16.39 -20.14
C GLY A 11 12.60 16.05 -18.87
N LYS A 12 12.40 17.00 -17.95
CA LYS A 12 11.58 16.83 -16.74
C LYS A 12 10.11 16.71 -17.09
N ILE A 13 9.58 17.57 -17.95
CA ILE A 13 8.18 17.52 -18.40
C ILE A 13 7.90 16.20 -19.11
N PHE A 14 8.79 15.79 -20.04
CA PHE A 14 8.69 14.53 -20.74
C PHE A 14 8.62 13.33 -19.76
N ALA A 15 9.48 13.30 -18.75
CA ALA A 15 9.49 12.24 -17.74
C ALA A 15 8.15 12.20 -16.92
N ILE A 16 7.60 13.38 -16.58
CA ILE A 16 6.32 13.46 -15.87
C ILE A 16 5.19 12.93 -16.76
N VAL A 17 5.11 13.39 -18.00
CA VAL A 17 4.10 12.93 -18.97
C VAL A 17 4.22 11.42 -19.18
N LEU A 18 5.43 10.89 -19.35
CA LEU A 18 5.67 9.46 -19.50
C LEU A 18 5.19 8.66 -18.29
N CYS A 19 5.46 9.12 -17.07
CA CYS A 19 4.94 8.48 -15.86
C CYS A 19 3.40 8.45 -15.83
N VAL A 20 2.75 9.54 -16.24
CA VAL A 20 1.28 9.62 -16.31
C VAL A 20 0.75 8.66 -17.37
N VAL A 21 1.34 8.65 -18.57
CA VAL A 21 0.93 7.74 -19.67
C VAL A 21 1.07 6.28 -19.25
N VAL A 22 2.21 5.90 -18.65
CA VAL A 22 2.42 4.55 -18.14
C VAL A 22 1.40 4.22 -17.04
N GLY A 23 1.10 5.16 -16.15
CA GLY A 23 0.08 5.00 -15.12
C GLY A 23 -1.33 4.79 -15.69
N VAL A 24 -1.69 5.52 -16.74
CA VAL A 24 -2.96 5.37 -17.45
C VAL A 24 -3.02 4.00 -18.14
N LEU A 25 -2.02 3.63 -18.91
CA LEU A 25 -1.95 2.33 -19.59
C LEU A 25 -2.03 1.16 -18.60
N ALA A 26 -1.36 1.28 -17.46
CA ALA A 26 -1.42 0.27 -16.41
C ALA A 26 -2.84 0.13 -15.82
N ASN A 27 -3.55 1.22 -15.59
CA ASN A 27 -4.94 1.15 -15.13
C ASN A 27 -5.90 0.62 -16.22
N MET A 28 -5.72 1.00 -17.49
CA MET A 28 -6.48 0.40 -18.61
C MET A 28 -6.24 -1.11 -18.71
N SER A 29 -4.99 -1.56 -18.47
CA SER A 29 -4.66 -2.99 -18.42
C SER A 29 -5.39 -3.73 -17.30
N THR A 30 -5.72 -3.07 -16.17
CA THR A 30 -6.56 -3.68 -15.13
C THR A 30 -8.00 -3.88 -15.57
N ASP A 31 -8.53 -2.96 -16.38
CA ASP A 31 -9.89 -3.10 -16.94
C ASP A 31 -9.94 -4.21 -17.99
N LEU A 32 -8.89 -4.35 -18.79
CA LEU A 32 -8.73 -5.47 -19.74
C LEU A 32 -8.63 -6.82 -19.01
N GLN A 33 -7.89 -6.89 -17.88
CA GLN A 33 -7.84 -8.09 -17.05
C GLN A 33 -9.22 -8.48 -16.53
N LYS A 34 -10.03 -7.51 -16.10
CA LYS A 34 -11.41 -7.78 -15.67
C LYS A 34 -12.27 -8.32 -16.81
N ALA A 35 -12.09 -7.78 -18.03
CA ALA A 35 -12.83 -8.27 -19.21
C ALA A 35 -12.45 -9.72 -19.57
N TRP A 36 -11.18 -10.10 -19.43
CA TRP A 36 -10.69 -11.44 -19.81
C TRP A 36 -10.81 -12.47 -18.70
N PHE A 37 -10.50 -12.09 -17.46
CA PHE A 37 -10.43 -13.01 -16.31
C PHE A 37 -11.58 -12.83 -15.31
N GLY A 38 -12.54 -11.93 -15.59
CA GLY A 38 -13.61 -11.59 -14.66
C GLY A 38 -13.17 -10.81 -13.40
N ARG A 39 -11.86 -10.60 -13.23
CA ARG A 39 -11.27 -9.93 -12.05
C ARG A 39 -9.93 -9.28 -12.36
N THR A 40 -9.50 -8.36 -11.50
CA THR A 40 -8.15 -7.80 -11.55
C THR A 40 -7.15 -8.80 -10.96
N VAL A 41 -6.17 -9.22 -11.75
CA VAL A 41 -5.07 -10.12 -11.33
C VAL A 41 -3.94 -9.31 -10.69
N ILE A 42 -3.51 -8.26 -11.39
CA ILE A 42 -2.43 -7.35 -10.95
C ILE A 42 -2.96 -5.94 -10.96
N GLY A 43 -2.86 -5.24 -9.83
CA GLY A 43 -3.32 -3.87 -9.69
C GLY A 43 -2.53 -2.86 -10.55
N GLY A 44 -3.20 -1.79 -10.98
CA GLY A 44 -2.62 -0.75 -11.85
C GLY A 44 -1.29 -0.17 -11.34
N PRO A 45 -1.13 0.18 -10.06
CA PRO A 45 0.13 0.68 -9.53
C PRO A 45 1.31 -0.30 -9.70
N MET A 46 1.08 -1.62 -9.51
CA MET A 46 2.11 -2.62 -9.75
C MET A 46 2.44 -2.78 -11.22
N LEU A 47 1.42 -2.80 -12.10
CA LEU A 47 1.65 -2.82 -13.55
C LEU A 47 2.45 -1.60 -14.02
N ALA A 48 2.14 -0.41 -13.48
CA ALA A 48 2.88 0.81 -13.80
C ALA A 48 4.35 0.71 -13.41
N LEU A 49 4.64 0.15 -12.23
CA LEU A 49 6.01 -0.13 -11.79
C LEU A 49 6.72 -1.11 -12.74
N LEU A 50 6.07 -2.22 -13.08
CA LEU A 50 6.65 -3.23 -14.00
C LEU A 50 6.87 -2.67 -15.41
N PHE A 51 5.89 -1.97 -15.98
CA PHE A 51 6.02 -1.38 -17.33
C PHE A 51 7.15 -0.36 -17.38
N SER A 52 7.22 0.54 -16.40
CA SER A 52 8.29 1.54 -16.35
C SER A 52 9.67 0.92 -16.11
N MET A 53 9.73 -0.15 -15.30
CA MET A 53 10.96 -0.92 -15.09
C MET A 53 11.43 -1.59 -16.40
N ILE A 54 10.52 -2.20 -17.16
CA ILE A 54 10.82 -2.78 -18.47
C ILE A 54 11.34 -1.69 -19.42
N VAL A 55 10.61 -0.59 -19.56
CA VAL A 55 11.03 0.53 -20.45
C VAL A 55 12.38 1.07 -20.04
N CYS A 56 12.66 1.28 -18.76
CA CYS A 56 13.94 1.80 -18.28
C CYS A 56 15.13 0.85 -18.58
N ASN A 57 14.90 -0.45 -18.55
CA ASN A 57 15.95 -1.42 -18.81
C ASN A 57 16.19 -1.65 -20.32
N LEU A 58 15.17 -1.42 -21.17
CA LEU A 58 15.29 -1.46 -22.62
C LEU A 58 15.86 -0.15 -23.20
N THR A 59 15.45 0.99 -22.64
CA THR A 59 15.84 2.34 -23.11
C THR A 59 16.32 3.18 -21.92
N PRO A 60 17.53 2.94 -21.40
CA PRO A 60 18.01 3.62 -20.21
C PRO A 60 18.25 5.11 -20.49
N SER A 61 17.46 5.98 -19.87
CA SER A 61 17.65 7.42 -19.88
C SER A 61 18.42 7.87 -18.63
N ASN A 62 19.65 8.34 -18.82
CA ASN A 62 20.52 8.82 -17.75
C ASN A 62 20.50 10.36 -17.59
N SER A 63 19.67 11.09 -18.34
CA SER A 63 19.63 12.55 -18.25
C SER A 63 19.20 13.01 -16.85
N LYS A 64 19.83 14.09 -16.37
CA LYS A 64 19.53 14.68 -15.06
C LYS A 64 18.07 15.12 -14.98
N ASP A 65 17.55 15.74 -16.03
CA ASP A 65 16.18 16.25 -16.10
C ASP A 65 15.15 15.11 -16.03
N PHE A 66 15.42 13.98 -16.71
CA PHE A 66 14.56 12.80 -16.63
C PHE A 66 14.49 12.23 -15.19
N LYS A 67 15.65 12.14 -14.51
CA LYS A 67 15.73 11.71 -13.12
C LYS A 67 14.99 12.67 -12.17
N GLU A 68 15.06 13.99 -12.41
CA GLU A 68 14.29 14.97 -11.65
C GLU A 68 12.77 14.79 -11.85
N GLY A 69 12.31 14.54 -13.08
CA GLY A 69 10.91 14.32 -13.41
C GLY A 69 10.35 13.04 -12.79
N THR A 70 11.07 11.93 -12.94
CA THR A 70 10.63 10.65 -12.29
C THR A 70 10.65 10.75 -10.78
N THR A 71 11.59 11.49 -10.18
CA THR A 71 11.63 11.76 -8.74
C THR A 71 10.46 12.64 -8.30
N TYR A 72 10.08 13.63 -9.10
CA TYR A 72 8.89 14.44 -8.83
C TYR A 72 7.63 13.57 -8.79
N CYS A 73 7.42 12.70 -9.78
CA CYS A 73 6.28 11.79 -9.82
C CYS A 73 6.27 10.85 -8.61
N SER A 74 7.38 10.17 -8.33
CA SER A 74 7.47 9.23 -7.20
C SER A 74 7.28 9.89 -5.83
N LYS A 75 7.45 11.21 -5.73
CA LYS A 75 7.27 11.96 -4.49
C LYS A 75 5.92 12.67 -4.41
N GLN A 76 5.61 13.53 -5.36
CA GLN A 76 4.44 14.41 -5.27
C GLN A 76 3.14 13.69 -5.63
N PHE A 77 3.14 12.89 -6.70
CA PHE A 77 1.94 12.14 -7.07
C PHE A 77 1.59 11.10 -6.02
N LEU A 78 2.62 10.54 -5.34
CA LEU A 78 2.41 9.65 -4.21
C LEU A 78 1.67 10.37 -3.08
N ASN A 79 2.15 11.55 -2.69
CA ASN A 79 1.50 12.35 -1.64
C ASN A 79 0.05 12.68 -2.01
N TRP A 80 -0.18 13.16 -3.23
CA TRP A 80 -1.54 13.50 -3.69
C TRP A 80 -2.44 12.27 -3.79
N GLY A 81 -1.89 11.11 -4.21
CA GLY A 81 -2.61 9.84 -4.22
C GLY A 81 -3.05 9.41 -2.83
N ILE A 82 -2.17 9.54 -1.81
CA ILE A 82 -2.49 9.25 -0.41
C ILE A 82 -3.60 10.20 0.08
N ILE A 83 -3.49 11.50 -0.16
CA ILE A 83 -4.51 12.49 0.23
C ILE A 83 -5.86 12.15 -0.41
N ALA A 84 -5.88 11.88 -1.72
CA ALA A 84 -7.12 11.54 -2.44
C ALA A 84 -7.78 10.27 -1.88
N THR A 85 -7.00 9.25 -1.55
CA THR A 85 -7.54 8.02 -0.95
C THR A 85 -8.09 8.23 0.46
N GLY A 86 -7.62 9.23 1.21
CA GLY A 86 -8.24 9.65 2.46
C GLY A 86 -9.72 9.96 2.30
N GLY A 87 -10.10 10.66 1.22
CA GLY A 87 -11.50 10.98 0.91
C GLY A 87 -12.39 9.80 0.53
N THR A 88 -11.84 8.59 0.41
CA THR A 88 -12.62 7.36 0.22
C THR A 88 -12.93 6.63 1.52
N LEU A 89 -12.33 7.05 2.64
CA LEU A 89 -12.52 6.44 3.95
C LEU A 89 -13.64 7.15 4.71
N SER A 90 -14.54 6.35 5.30
CA SER A 90 -15.59 6.86 6.19
C SER A 90 -15.49 6.16 7.54
N PHE A 91 -15.36 6.93 8.61
CA PHE A 91 -15.37 6.38 9.97
C PHE A 91 -16.74 5.81 10.33
N ALA A 92 -17.81 6.28 9.70
CA ALA A 92 -19.16 5.74 9.92
C ALA A 92 -19.33 4.31 9.38
N ALA A 93 -18.70 3.99 8.24
CA ALA A 93 -18.72 2.64 7.67
C ALA A 93 -17.94 1.60 8.51
N ILE A 94 -17.15 2.07 9.48
CA ILE A 94 -16.34 1.24 10.38
C ILE A 94 -17.22 0.64 11.50
N MET A 95 -18.32 1.30 11.85
CA MET A 95 -19.23 0.90 12.92
C MET A 95 -20.08 -0.31 12.50
N GLY A 96 -19.66 -1.50 12.86
CA GLY A 96 -20.37 -2.74 12.50
C GLY A 96 -19.41 -3.93 12.53
N THR A 97 -19.50 -4.81 11.52
CA THR A 97 -18.63 -6.00 11.39
C THR A 97 -17.13 -5.63 11.45
N GLY A 98 -16.79 -4.44 10.99
CA GLY A 98 -15.42 -3.94 10.99
C GLY A 98 -14.85 -3.75 12.39
N VAL A 99 -15.61 -3.20 13.35
CA VAL A 99 -15.15 -2.99 14.74
C VAL A 99 -14.86 -4.34 15.43
N ARG A 100 -15.66 -5.36 15.15
CA ARG A 100 -15.42 -6.71 15.68
C ARG A 100 -14.08 -7.29 15.19
N ALA A 101 -13.58 -6.87 14.04
CA ALA A 101 -12.28 -7.31 13.53
C ALA A 101 -11.08 -6.56 14.12
N LEU A 102 -11.28 -5.48 14.88
CA LEU A 102 -10.19 -4.67 15.47
C LEU A 102 -9.18 -5.49 16.29
N PRO A 103 -9.58 -6.41 17.19
CA PRO A 103 -8.62 -7.20 17.95
C PRO A 103 -7.69 -8.01 17.06
N LEU A 104 -8.24 -8.65 16.02
CA LEU A 104 -7.45 -9.40 15.04
C LEU A 104 -6.57 -8.46 14.20
N ILE A 105 -7.08 -7.31 13.78
CA ILE A 105 -6.33 -6.33 13.01
C ILE A 105 -5.11 -5.83 13.80
N ILE A 106 -5.31 -5.44 15.07
CA ILE A 106 -4.23 -4.98 15.95
C ILE A 106 -3.20 -6.09 16.16
N PHE A 107 -3.65 -7.32 16.44
CA PHE A 107 -2.78 -8.47 16.58
C PHE A 107 -1.96 -8.71 15.30
N ASN A 108 -2.59 -8.69 14.12
CA ASN A 108 -1.92 -8.87 12.85
C ASN A 108 -0.89 -7.75 12.54
N ILE A 109 -1.17 -6.50 12.95
CA ILE A 109 -0.21 -5.40 12.81
C ILE A 109 1.04 -5.69 13.66
N LEU A 110 0.87 -6.02 14.92
CA LEU A 110 1.98 -6.35 15.82
C LEU A 110 2.76 -7.58 15.32
N LEU A 111 2.05 -8.65 14.95
CA LEU A 111 2.64 -9.88 14.43
C LEU A 111 3.46 -9.61 13.15
N SER A 112 2.88 -8.89 12.19
CA SER A 112 3.52 -8.59 10.91
C SER A 112 4.82 -7.81 11.07
N PHE A 113 4.81 -6.72 11.85
CA PHE A 113 6.03 -5.96 12.11
C PHE A 113 7.06 -6.79 12.89
N THR A 114 6.63 -7.54 13.90
CA THR A 114 7.53 -8.39 14.70
C THR A 114 8.20 -9.45 13.82
N VAL A 115 7.42 -10.19 13.03
CA VAL A 115 7.95 -11.22 12.13
C VAL A 115 8.86 -10.60 11.07
N ALA A 116 8.42 -9.51 10.43
CA ALA A 116 9.21 -8.85 9.39
C ALA A 116 10.54 -8.33 9.91
N MET A 117 10.58 -7.76 11.11
CA MET A 117 11.82 -7.23 11.72
C MET A 117 12.76 -8.36 12.18
N ILE A 118 12.23 -9.40 12.85
CA ILE A 118 13.05 -10.52 13.36
C ILE A 118 13.59 -11.34 12.20
N VAL A 119 12.72 -11.76 11.29
CA VAL A 119 13.11 -12.59 10.14
C VAL A 119 13.99 -11.81 9.19
N GLY A 120 13.63 -10.56 8.88
CA GLY A 120 14.41 -9.69 8.00
C GLY A 120 15.85 -9.52 8.48
N LYS A 121 16.05 -9.30 9.79
CA LYS A 121 17.38 -9.24 10.41
C LYS A 121 18.14 -10.56 10.26
N LYS A 122 17.46 -11.70 10.47
CA LYS A 122 18.09 -13.04 10.38
C LYS A 122 18.55 -13.38 8.96
N ILE A 123 17.78 -13.02 7.93
CA ILE A 123 18.10 -13.32 6.52
C ILE A 123 18.93 -12.22 5.85
N GLY A 124 19.25 -11.13 6.56
CA GLY A 124 20.07 -10.03 6.07
C GLY A 124 19.34 -9.11 5.09
N VAL A 125 18.05 -8.87 5.31
CA VAL A 125 17.26 -7.84 4.61
C VAL A 125 17.39 -6.51 5.37
N SER A 126 17.43 -5.39 4.65
CA SER A 126 17.53 -4.07 5.28
C SER A 126 16.34 -3.78 6.22
N GLU A 127 16.59 -2.99 7.26
CA GLU A 127 15.56 -2.58 8.22
C GLU A 127 14.40 -1.87 7.50
N ASN A 128 14.71 -0.98 6.56
CA ASN A 128 13.70 -0.27 5.78
C ASN A 128 12.80 -1.23 5.00
N THR A 129 13.40 -2.19 4.27
CA THR A 129 12.63 -3.21 3.54
C THR A 129 11.77 -4.02 4.49
N SER A 130 12.29 -4.39 5.68
CA SER A 130 11.52 -5.12 6.68
C SER A 130 10.33 -4.32 7.21
N ILE A 131 10.50 -3.02 7.48
CA ILE A 131 9.41 -2.12 7.87
C ILE A 131 8.36 -2.02 6.75
N LEU A 132 8.79 -1.87 5.50
CA LEU A 132 7.89 -1.76 4.34
C LEU A 132 7.10 -3.05 4.11
N VAL A 133 7.76 -4.22 4.22
CA VAL A 133 7.10 -5.53 4.10
C VAL A 133 6.11 -5.74 5.24
N GLY A 134 6.51 -5.45 6.49
CA GLY A 134 5.62 -5.55 7.64
C GLY A 134 4.38 -4.67 7.50
N GLY A 135 4.56 -3.38 7.17
CA GLY A 135 3.45 -2.43 6.98
C GLY A 135 2.58 -2.76 5.76
N GLY A 136 3.19 -3.19 4.67
CA GLY A 136 2.45 -3.62 3.46
C GLY A 136 1.58 -4.83 3.72
N THR A 137 2.11 -5.83 4.44
CA THR A 137 1.37 -7.06 4.76
C THR A 137 0.18 -6.79 5.70
N CYS A 138 0.34 -5.94 6.71
CA CYS A 138 -0.66 -5.79 7.77
C CYS A 138 -1.69 -4.67 7.55
N ILE A 139 -1.57 -3.81 6.53
CA ILE A 139 -2.48 -2.68 6.33
C ILE A 139 -3.17 -2.76 4.96
N CYS A 140 -2.62 -2.10 3.93
CA CYS A 140 -3.26 -1.97 2.62
C CYS A 140 -2.28 -2.15 1.45
N GLY A 141 -1.26 -2.97 1.63
CA GLY A 141 -0.30 -3.27 0.57
C GLY A 141 0.46 -2.04 0.12
N GLY A 142 0.25 -1.67 -1.13
CA GLY A 142 0.98 -0.59 -1.80
C GLY A 142 0.86 0.77 -1.12
N THR A 143 -0.31 1.17 -0.64
CA THR A 143 -0.52 2.47 0.02
C THR A 143 0.27 2.55 1.33
N ALA A 144 0.32 1.46 2.10
CA ALA A 144 1.11 1.43 3.34
C ALA A 144 2.61 1.52 3.05
N ILE A 145 3.11 0.77 2.07
CA ILE A 145 4.50 0.86 1.62
C ILE A 145 4.83 2.29 1.17
N ALA A 146 3.97 2.87 0.35
CA ALA A 146 4.11 4.22 -0.14
C ALA A 146 4.20 5.27 0.99
N THR A 147 3.32 5.17 1.98
CA THR A 147 3.28 6.09 3.13
C THR A 147 4.51 5.91 4.02
N LEU A 148 4.80 4.66 4.42
CA LEU A 148 5.92 4.36 5.31
C LEU A 148 7.27 4.69 4.67
N SER A 149 7.44 4.44 3.36
CA SER A 149 8.68 4.75 2.65
C SER A 149 9.07 6.22 2.74
N ARG A 150 8.08 7.11 2.77
CA ARG A 150 8.29 8.56 2.94
C ARG A 150 8.74 8.91 4.35
N ILE A 151 8.15 8.26 5.36
CA ILE A 151 8.44 8.50 6.78
C ILE A 151 9.86 8.02 7.11
N ILE A 152 10.21 6.80 6.68
CA ILE A 152 11.51 6.18 6.97
C ILE A 152 12.60 6.57 5.96
N LYS A 153 12.26 7.37 4.94
CA LYS A 153 13.17 7.79 3.84
C LYS A 153 13.80 6.60 3.12
N ALA A 154 12.99 5.58 2.82
CA ALA A 154 13.45 4.38 2.13
C ALA A 154 13.95 4.68 0.71
N HIS A 155 14.91 3.89 0.24
CA HIS A 155 15.40 3.95 -1.12
C HIS A 155 14.42 3.32 -2.10
N GLU A 156 14.44 3.77 -3.37
CA GLU A 156 13.54 3.24 -4.41
C GLU A 156 13.63 1.71 -4.58
N ALA A 157 14.83 1.15 -4.47
CA ALA A 157 15.03 -0.30 -4.55
C ALA A 157 14.33 -1.05 -3.39
N GLU A 158 14.37 -0.49 -2.18
CA GLU A 158 13.69 -1.07 -1.00
C GLU A 158 12.17 -1.05 -1.18
N ILE A 159 11.63 0.04 -1.74
CA ILE A 159 10.22 0.18 -2.09
C ILE A 159 9.82 -0.89 -3.11
N ALA A 160 10.61 -1.04 -4.17
CA ALA A 160 10.33 -2.00 -5.22
C ALA A 160 10.35 -3.45 -4.72
N PHE A 161 11.35 -3.82 -3.90
CA PHE A 161 11.43 -5.15 -3.32
C PHE A 161 10.25 -5.45 -2.42
N ALA A 162 9.87 -4.49 -1.55
CA ALA A 162 8.70 -4.65 -0.69
C ALA A 162 7.42 -4.76 -1.52
N MET A 163 7.24 -3.91 -2.55
CA MET A 163 6.09 -3.97 -3.46
C MET A 163 6.00 -5.32 -4.17
N ALA A 164 7.09 -5.82 -4.76
CA ALA A 164 7.11 -7.10 -5.47
C ALA A 164 6.71 -8.24 -4.54
N ALA A 165 7.28 -8.29 -3.33
CA ALA A 165 6.95 -9.30 -2.34
C ALA A 165 5.47 -9.25 -1.93
N ILE A 166 4.96 -8.06 -1.60
CA ILE A 166 3.58 -7.91 -1.13
C ILE A 166 2.58 -8.25 -2.22
N PHE A 167 2.76 -7.78 -3.46
CA PHE A 167 1.80 -8.05 -4.54
C PHE A 167 1.81 -9.51 -5.01
N LEU A 168 2.95 -10.20 -4.95
CA LEU A 168 3.00 -11.62 -5.25
C LEU A 168 2.08 -12.43 -4.32
N PHE A 169 2.24 -12.26 -3.02
CA PHE A 169 1.44 -12.99 -2.03
C PHE A 169 0.01 -12.48 -1.92
N ASP A 170 -0.22 -11.21 -2.20
CA ASP A 170 -1.56 -10.63 -2.32
C ASP A 170 -2.36 -11.29 -3.44
N THR A 171 -1.76 -11.42 -4.61
CA THR A 171 -2.37 -12.10 -5.76
C THR A 171 -2.67 -13.57 -5.42
N LEU A 172 -1.72 -14.28 -4.82
CA LEU A 172 -1.90 -15.67 -4.41
C LEU A 172 -3.08 -15.80 -3.42
N ALA A 173 -3.15 -14.92 -2.41
CA ALA A 173 -4.23 -14.90 -1.43
C ALA A 173 -5.59 -14.59 -2.08
N ALA A 174 -5.66 -13.61 -2.96
CA ALA A 174 -6.91 -13.21 -3.61
C ALA A 174 -7.51 -14.33 -4.47
N PHE A 175 -6.65 -15.14 -5.08
CA PHE A 175 -7.08 -16.29 -5.88
C PHE A 175 -7.44 -17.51 -5.02
N SER A 176 -6.69 -17.78 -3.96
CA SER A 176 -6.84 -19.02 -3.20
C SER A 176 -7.89 -18.96 -2.09
N TYR A 177 -8.04 -17.81 -1.41
CA TYR A 177 -8.86 -17.73 -0.20
C TYR A 177 -10.35 -18.00 -0.41
N PRO A 178 -11.03 -17.53 -1.48
CA PRO A 178 -12.44 -17.85 -1.68
C PRO A 178 -12.69 -19.37 -1.70
N TYR A 179 -11.83 -20.09 -2.37
CA TYR A 179 -11.95 -21.56 -2.50
C TYR A 179 -11.51 -22.28 -1.24
N LEU A 180 -10.37 -21.88 -0.65
CA LEU A 180 -9.83 -22.52 0.54
C LEU A 180 -10.78 -22.35 1.75
N ILE A 181 -11.33 -21.16 1.94
CA ILE A 181 -12.25 -20.85 3.03
C ILE A 181 -13.57 -21.59 2.85
N SER A 182 -14.08 -21.67 1.61
CA SER A 182 -15.27 -22.45 1.29
C SER A 182 -15.02 -23.95 1.52
N ALA A 183 -13.87 -24.48 1.12
CA ALA A 183 -13.51 -25.89 1.33
C ALA A 183 -13.36 -26.26 2.83
N LEU A 184 -12.97 -25.29 3.67
CA LEU A 184 -12.89 -25.47 5.14
C LEU A 184 -14.26 -25.36 5.81
N GLY A 185 -15.35 -25.10 5.09
CA GLY A 185 -16.69 -24.95 5.63
C GLY A 185 -16.88 -23.70 6.49
N PHE A 186 -16.08 -22.66 6.29
CA PHE A 186 -16.20 -21.42 7.02
C PHE A 186 -17.44 -20.62 6.60
N THR A 187 -18.04 -19.93 7.56
CA THR A 187 -19.19 -19.05 7.33
C THR A 187 -18.80 -17.80 6.52
N PRO A 188 -19.75 -17.08 5.90
CA PRO A 188 -19.47 -15.80 5.23
C PRO A 188 -18.78 -14.78 6.13
N ASN A 189 -19.14 -14.72 7.42
CA ASN A 189 -18.48 -13.80 8.35
C ASN A 189 -17.03 -14.20 8.62
N GLN A 190 -16.74 -15.49 8.76
CA GLN A 190 -15.35 -15.97 8.86
C GLN A 190 -14.54 -15.66 7.59
N PHE A 191 -15.14 -15.81 6.40
CA PHE A 191 -14.52 -15.34 5.15
C PHE A 191 -14.21 -13.83 5.22
N ALA A 192 -15.15 -13.01 5.72
CA ALA A 192 -14.95 -11.58 5.86
C ALA A 192 -13.71 -11.26 6.70
N PHE A 193 -13.56 -11.93 7.84
CA PHE A 193 -12.42 -11.72 8.74
C PHE A 193 -11.11 -12.15 8.09
N VAL A 194 -11.03 -13.36 7.54
CA VAL A 194 -9.79 -13.85 6.91
C VAL A 194 -9.42 -13.03 5.68
N ALA A 195 -10.33 -12.85 4.73
CA ALA A 195 -10.04 -12.12 3.50
C ALA A 195 -9.73 -10.65 3.76
N GLY A 196 -10.50 -9.99 4.65
CA GLY A 196 -10.28 -8.59 5.00
C GLY A 196 -8.98 -8.33 5.76
N THR A 197 -8.49 -9.30 6.56
CA THR A 197 -7.29 -9.13 7.38
C THR A 197 -6.02 -9.75 6.77
N ALA A 198 -6.10 -10.73 5.88
CA ALA A 198 -4.94 -11.44 5.35
C ALA A 198 -4.68 -11.23 3.84
N ILE A 199 -5.61 -10.65 3.08
CA ILE A 199 -5.34 -10.16 1.71
C ILE A 199 -4.83 -8.72 1.83
N ASN A 200 -3.72 -8.39 1.16
CA ASN A 200 -3.01 -7.13 1.41
C ASN A 200 -3.66 -5.93 0.74
N ASP A 201 -4.00 -5.99 -0.55
CA ASP A 201 -4.56 -4.85 -1.26
C ASP A 201 -6.10 -4.84 -1.27
N THR A 202 -6.68 -3.63 -1.28
CA THR A 202 -8.15 -3.47 -1.24
C THR A 202 -8.82 -3.96 -2.53
N SER A 203 -8.17 -3.78 -3.69
CA SER A 203 -8.71 -4.27 -4.95
C SER A 203 -8.70 -5.80 -5.02
N SER A 204 -7.69 -6.43 -4.42
CA SER A 204 -7.60 -7.88 -4.31
C SER A 204 -8.65 -8.46 -3.35
N VAL A 205 -8.93 -7.77 -2.24
CA VAL A 205 -10.07 -8.12 -1.36
C VAL A 205 -11.39 -8.02 -2.12
N ALA A 206 -11.59 -6.95 -2.90
CA ALA A 206 -12.80 -6.79 -3.71
C ALA A 206 -12.96 -7.91 -4.75
N GLY A 207 -11.87 -8.32 -5.40
CA GLY A 207 -11.86 -9.44 -6.33
C GLY A 207 -12.17 -10.78 -5.67
N ALA A 208 -11.52 -11.06 -4.52
CA ALA A 208 -11.79 -12.25 -3.73
C ALA A 208 -13.24 -12.30 -3.22
N GLN A 209 -13.76 -11.16 -2.74
CA GLN A 209 -15.14 -11.04 -2.30
C GLN A 209 -16.13 -11.28 -3.44
N ALA A 210 -15.89 -10.70 -4.63
CA ALA A 210 -16.76 -10.93 -5.79
C ALA A 210 -16.78 -12.42 -6.20
N THR A 211 -15.64 -13.10 -6.13
CA THR A 211 -15.57 -14.55 -6.37
C THR A 211 -16.38 -15.31 -5.31
N TYR A 212 -16.24 -14.96 -4.05
CA TYR A 212 -16.96 -15.61 -2.96
C TYR A 212 -18.47 -15.35 -3.02
N GLN A 213 -18.89 -14.11 -3.35
CA GLN A 213 -20.30 -13.76 -3.60
C GLN A 213 -20.94 -14.65 -4.66
N ALA A 214 -20.23 -14.89 -5.77
CA ALA A 214 -20.69 -15.79 -6.82
C ALA A 214 -20.81 -17.24 -6.35
N MET A 215 -19.92 -17.69 -5.46
CA MET A 215 -19.95 -19.06 -4.91
C MET A 215 -21.10 -19.29 -3.93
N ILE A 216 -21.45 -18.30 -3.10
CA ILE A 216 -22.54 -18.41 -2.11
C ILE A 216 -23.90 -17.93 -2.62
N GLY A 217 -23.97 -17.35 -3.84
CA GLY A 217 -25.18 -16.80 -4.41
C GLY A 217 -25.71 -15.54 -3.74
N ASP A 218 -24.86 -14.82 -2.98
CA ASP A 218 -25.22 -13.57 -2.28
C ASP A 218 -24.41 -12.38 -2.83
N PRO A 219 -24.91 -11.63 -3.82
CA PRO A 219 -24.23 -10.46 -4.37
C PRO A 219 -24.22 -9.26 -3.40
N ALA A 220 -25.02 -9.25 -2.37
CA ALA A 220 -25.11 -8.16 -1.39
C ALA A 220 -24.05 -8.27 -0.27
N PHE A 221 -23.37 -9.40 -0.14
CA PHE A 221 -22.35 -9.62 0.88
C PHE A 221 -21.17 -8.65 0.72
N GLN A 222 -20.87 -7.82 1.72
CA GLN A 222 -19.80 -6.81 1.72
C GLN A 222 -18.82 -6.98 2.89
N GLY A 223 -18.88 -8.09 3.61
CA GLY A 223 -18.14 -8.29 4.86
C GLY A 223 -16.64 -8.12 4.76
N ALA A 224 -15.99 -8.69 3.74
CA ALA A 224 -14.55 -8.63 3.59
C ALA A 224 -14.04 -7.21 3.30
N LEU A 225 -14.75 -6.45 2.47
CA LEU A 225 -14.42 -5.04 2.22
C LEU A 225 -14.61 -4.18 3.47
N ASN A 226 -15.67 -4.42 4.26
CA ASN A 226 -15.90 -3.69 5.51
C ASN A 226 -14.75 -3.89 6.50
N VAL A 227 -14.32 -5.13 6.73
CA VAL A 227 -13.14 -5.44 7.56
C VAL A 227 -11.88 -4.78 6.99
N LYS A 228 -11.71 -4.84 5.68
CA LYS A 228 -10.54 -4.23 5.01
C LYS A 228 -10.50 -2.72 5.17
N LEU A 229 -11.62 -2.01 5.09
CA LEU A 229 -11.69 -0.57 5.30
C LEU A 229 -11.22 -0.19 6.71
N VAL A 230 -11.67 -0.92 7.74
CA VAL A 230 -11.19 -0.72 9.13
C VAL A 230 -9.69 -0.89 9.22
N ARG A 231 -9.15 -1.98 8.64
CA ARG A 231 -7.72 -2.24 8.61
C ARG A 231 -6.96 -1.10 7.93
N THR A 232 -7.50 -0.54 6.87
CA THR A 232 -6.87 0.58 6.13
C THR A 232 -6.80 1.84 6.98
N THR A 233 -7.79 2.12 7.85
CA THR A 233 -7.74 3.28 8.76
C THR A 233 -6.60 3.18 9.78
N MET A 234 -6.14 1.97 10.11
CA MET A 234 -4.99 1.77 10.99
C MET A 234 -3.69 2.36 10.42
N LEU A 235 -3.65 2.68 9.13
CA LEU A 235 -2.51 3.36 8.51
C LEU A 235 -2.17 4.68 9.24
N ILE A 236 -3.19 5.40 9.70
CA ILE A 236 -3.02 6.66 10.44
C ILE A 236 -2.17 6.42 11.70
N PHE A 237 -2.56 5.42 12.50
CA PHE A 237 -1.88 5.09 13.75
C PHE A 237 -0.46 4.57 13.52
N VAL A 238 -0.30 3.67 12.55
CA VAL A 238 1.01 3.10 12.20
C VAL A 238 1.95 4.19 11.66
N ALA A 239 1.45 5.09 10.80
CA ALA A 239 2.21 6.21 10.28
C ALA A 239 2.65 7.16 11.40
N LEU A 240 1.77 7.45 12.37
CA LEU A 240 2.09 8.26 13.54
C LEU A 240 3.18 7.58 14.39
N VAL A 241 3.03 6.30 14.71
CA VAL A 241 4.02 5.53 15.49
C VAL A 241 5.40 5.58 14.82
N TRP A 242 5.47 5.28 13.51
CA TRP A 242 6.75 5.33 12.79
C TRP A 242 7.31 6.74 12.67
N THR A 243 6.48 7.78 12.60
CA THR A 243 6.94 9.18 12.64
C THR A 243 7.59 9.49 14.00
N LEU A 244 6.97 9.07 15.10
CA LEU A 244 7.51 9.23 16.45
C LEU A 244 8.84 8.46 16.64
N VAL A 245 8.91 7.22 16.15
CA VAL A 245 10.14 6.41 16.20
C VAL A 245 11.26 7.08 15.42
N MET A 246 11.00 7.59 14.22
CA MET A 246 12.02 8.27 13.41
C MET A 246 12.44 9.61 14.03
N ALA A 247 11.51 10.35 14.61
CA ALA A 247 11.83 11.58 15.35
C ALA A 247 12.73 11.30 16.56
N GLY A 248 12.42 10.24 17.33
CA GLY A 248 13.25 9.81 18.47
C GLY A 248 14.67 9.38 18.04
N ARG A 249 14.79 8.66 16.92
CA ARG A 249 16.09 8.28 16.33
C ARG A 249 16.89 9.50 15.87
N ALA A 250 16.24 10.48 15.23
CA ALA A 250 16.90 11.71 14.79
C ALA A 250 17.46 12.51 15.98
N LYS A 251 16.72 12.57 17.09
CA LYS A 251 17.19 13.20 18.34
C LYS A 251 18.41 12.48 18.93
N LYS A 252 18.36 11.14 18.98
CA LYS A 252 19.46 10.31 19.53
C LYS A 252 20.73 10.42 18.71
N ASN A 253 20.62 10.60 17.40
CA ASN A 253 21.75 10.70 16.48
C ASN A 253 22.31 12.14 16.31
N GLY A 254 21.87 13.09 17.15
CA GLY A 254 22.35 14.48 17.10
C GLY A 254 21.89 15.29 15.89
N ALA A 255 21.00 14.73 15.06
CA ALA A 255 20.46 15.42 13.89
C ALA A 255 19.35 16.44 14.23
N ALA A 256 18.92 16.48 15.49
CA ALA A 256 18.04 17.49 16.07
C ALA A 256 18.79 18.24 17.17
N ALA A 257 18.55 19.56 17.32
CA ALA A 257 19.15 20.34 18.39
C ALA A 257 18.83 19.66 19.74
N GLN A 258 19.84 19.56 20.60
CA GLN A 258 19.78 18.82 21.88
C GLN A 258 18.64 19.30 22.79
N ASN A 259 18.17 20.54 22.59
CA ASN A 259 17.10 21.19 23.36
C ASN A 259 15.72 21.16 22.70
N ASP A 260 15.57 20.58 21.49
CA ASP A 260 14.26 20.49 20.87
C ASP A 260 13.36 19.51 21.64
N SER A 261 12.17 19.96 22.03
CA SER A 261 11.17 19.06 22.60
C SER A 261 10.77 18.00 21.55
N VAL A 262 10.37 16.81 21.99
CA VAL A 262 9.89 15.74 21.09
C VAL A 262 8.78 16.29 20.18
N LEU A 263 7.91 17.16 20.73
CA LEU A 263 6.83 17.80 19.98
C LEU A 263 7.34 18.70 18.85
N ALA A 264 8.41 19.47 19.08
CA ALA A 264 9.03 20.32 18.05
C ALA A 264 9.66 19.49 16.94
N VAL A 265 10.33 18.39 17.29
CA VAL A 265 10.90 17.46 16.31
C VAL A 265 9.80 16.76 15.50
N VAL A 266 8.72 16.32 16.16
CA VAL A 266 7.54 15.73 15.49
C VAL A 266 6.92 16.74 14.53
N LYS A 267 6.66 17.98 14.97
CA LYS A 267 6.09 19.05 14.12
C LYS A 267 6.95 19.32 12.89
N LYS A 268 8.28 19.29 13.02
CA LYS A 268 9.22 19.49 11.91
C LYS A 268 9.34 18.28 10.98
N THR A 269 9.17 17.07 11.53
CA THR A 269 9.34 15.79 10.80
C THR A 269 8.00 15.25 10.28
N PHE A 270 6.87 15.72 10.84
CA PHE A 270 5.54 15.19 10.53
C PHE A 270 5.19 15.43 9.05
N PRO A 271 4.90 14.36 8.30
CA PRO A 271 4.58 14.51 6.89
C PRO A 271 3.19 15.12 6.69
N MET A 272 3.11 16.33 6.15
CA MET A 272 1.86 17.08 5.96
C MET A 272 0.81 16.32 5.14
N PHE A 273 1.21 15.40 4.27
CA PHE A 273 0.25 14.59 3.51
C PHE A 273 -0.61 13.69 4.40
N ILE A 274 -0.09 13.25 5.57
CA ILE A 274 -0.86 12.46 6.55
C ILE A 274 -1.97 13.32 7.16
N LEU A 275 -1.66 14.58 7.51
CA LEU A 275 -2.67 15.50 8.01
C LEU A 275 -3.81 15.69 6.99
N TRP A 276 -3.46 15.95 5.73
CA TRP A 276 -4.46 16.10 4.67
C TRP A 276 -5.23 14.82 4.40
N PHE A 277 -4.60 13.66 4.51
CA PHE A 277 -5.29 12.36 4.42
C PHE A 277 -6.37 12.23 5.51
N VAL A 278 -6.05 12.58 6.77
CA VAL A 278 -7.01 12.56 7.88
C VAL A 278 -8.13 13.57 7.69
N VAL A 279 -7.80 14.79 7.24
CA VAL A 279 -8.79 15.83 6.91
C VAL A 279 -9.76 15.32 5.85
N MET A 280 -9.27 14.73 4.76
CA MET A 280 -10.12 14.17 3.70
C MET A 280 -11.02 13.04 4.20
N ALA A 281 -10.51 12.17 5.08
CA ALA A 281 -11.30 11.11 5.71
C ALA A 281 -12.39 11.69 6.64
N GLY A 282 -12.08 12.75 7.38
CA GLY A 282 -13.04 13.49 8.21
C GLY A 282 -14.14 14.15 7.37
N LEU A 283 -13.80 14.81 6.27
CA LEU A 283 -14.75 15.42 5.35
C LEU A 283 -15.70 14.39 4.74
N ASN A 284 -15.19 13.22 4.35
CA ASN A 284 -16.04 12.14 3.84
C ASN A 284 -16.96 11.58 4.93
N THR A 285 -16.47 11.43 6.15
CA THR A 285 -17.26 10.98 7.29
C THR A 285 -18.38 11.97 7.65
N ALA A 286 -18.10 13.27 7.51
CA ALA A 286 -19.08 14.32 7.68
C ALA A 286 -20.12 14.39 6.53
N GLY A 287 -20.02 13.53 5.52
CA GLY A 287 -20.97 13.48 4.40
C GLY A 287 -20.80 14.60 3.37
N ILE A 288 -19.67 15.33 3.38
CA ILE A 288 -19.41 16.44 2.45
C ILE A 288 -19.24 15.94 1.01
N PHE A 289 -18.68 14.74 0.85
CA PHE A 289 -18.50 14.14 -0.47
C PHE A 289 -19.73 13.30 -0.88
N SER A 290 -20.29 13.60 -2.05
CA SER A 290 -21.28 12.73 -2.66
C SER A 290 -20.67 11.39 -3.06
N ALA A 291 -21.50 10.36 -3.30
CA ALA A 291 -21.03 9.04 -3.76
C ALA A 291 -20.21 9.15 -5.07
N LYS A 292 -20.58 10.07 -5.97
CA LYS A 292 -19.79 10.37 -7.17
C LYS A 292 -18.43 10.99 -6.84
N GLY A 293 -18.39 11.89 -5.86
CA GLY A 293 -17.15 12.51 -5.37
C GLY A 293 -16.18 11.50 -4.78
N VAL A 294 -16.67 10.61 -3.92
CA VAL A 294 -15.89 9.50 -3.34
C VAL A 294 -15.32 8.59 -4.45
N SER A 295 -16.15 8.21 -5.42
CA SER A 295 -15.71 7.40 -6.57
C SER A 295 -14.62 8.11 -7.39
N LEU A 296 -14.78 9.42 -7.63
CA LEU A 296 -13.79 10.23 -8.35
C LEU A 296 -12.47 10.32 -7.60
N LEU A 297 -12.51 10.58 -6.28
CA LEU A 297 -11.31 10.60 -5.42
C LEU A 297 -10.59 9.26 -5.42
N GLY A 298 -11.33 8.14 -5.36
CA GLY A 298 -10.77 6.80 -5.45
C GLY A 298 -10.09 6.53 -6.79
N LYS A 299 -10.72 6.93 -7.91
CA LYS A 299 -10.12 6.85 -9.25
C LYS A 299 -8.86 7.71 -9.34
N LEU A 300 -8.94 8.98 -8.91
CA LEU A 300 -7.81 9.90 -8.91
C LEU A 300 -6.63 9.32 -8.11
N GLY A 301 -6.89 8.79 -6.91
CA GLY A 301 -5.88 8.13 -6.09
C GLY A 301 -5.20 6.98 -6.82
N LYS A 302 -5.96 6.09 -7.49
CA LYS A 302 -5.42 4.98 -8.28
C LYS A 302 -4.49 5.44 -9.41
N TYR A 303 -4.89 6.47 -10.17
CA TYR A 303 -4.07 7.01 -11.26
C TYR A 303 -2.81 7.70 -10.73
N LEU A 304 -2.91 8.46 -9.65
CA LEU A 304 -1.76 9.12 -9.01
C LEU A 304 -0.77 8.09 -8.45
N PHE A 305 -1.25 7.02 -7.81
CA PHE A 305 -0.38 5.92 -7.36
C PHE A 305 0.31 5.21 -8.53
N ALA A 306 -0.42 4.93 -9.60
CA ALA A 306 0.16 4.29 -10.77
C ALA A 306 1.26 5.17 -11.39
N ALA A 307 1.01 6.46 -11.59
CA ALA A 307 2.01 7.41 -12.09
C ALA A 307 3.20 7.58 -11.13
N ALA A 308 2.97 7.57 -9.81
CA ALA A 308 4.03 7.62 -8.81
C ALA A 308 4.93 6.38 -8.87
N LEU A 309 4.34 5.19 -8.96
CA LEU A 309 5.08 3.93 -9.04
C LEU A 309 5.75 3.74 -10.40
N ALA A 310 5.22 4.30 -11.49
CA ALA A 310 5.95 4.42 -12.73
C ALA A 310 7.25 5.22 -12.53
N GLY A 311 7.19 6.35 -11.80
CA GLY A 311 8.37 7.13 -11.43
C GLY A 311 9.39 6.37 -10.58
N VAL A 312 8.96 5.41 -9.76
CA VAL A 312 9.84 4.48 -9.02
C VAL A 312 10.45 3.47 -9.99
N GLY A 313 9.65 2.81 -10.83
CA GLY A 313 10.09 1.75 -11.74
C GLY A 313 11.14 2.21 -12.74
N PHE A 314 11.07 3.47 -13.22
CA PHE A 314 12.10 4.07 -14.07
C PHE A 314 13.51 4.19 -13.44
N LYS A 315 13.65 3.88 -12.15
CA LYS A 315 14.92 3.92 -11.42
C LYS A 315 15.47 2.55 -11.09
N ILE A 316 14.74 1.47 -11.42
CA ILE A 316 15.04 0.10 -11.00
C ILE A 316 15.67 -0.66 -12.15
N LYS A 317 16.83 -1.27 -11.88
CA LYS A 317 17.52 -2.15 -12.82
C LYS A 317 17.16 -3.61 -12.55
N PHE A 318 16.84 -4.39 -13.58
CA PHE A 318 16.55 -5.82 -13.47
C PHE A 318 17.65 -6.58 -12.72
N LYS A 319 18.92 -6.26 -13.01
CA LYS A 319 20.07 -6.89 -12.34
C LYS A 319 19.96 -6.78 -10.80
N ASP A 320 19.56 -5.61 -10.29
CA ASP A 320 19.43 -5.41 -8.84
C ASP A 320 18.26 -6.22 -8.26
N VAL A 321 17.14 -6.33 -8.99
CA VAL A 321 15.98 -7.11 -8.57
C VAL A 321 16.31 -8.60 -8.50
N PHE A 322 16.92 -9.15 -9.56
CA PHE A 322 17.23 -10.59 -9.61
C PHE A 322 18.36 -10.99 -8.66
N SER A 323 19.33 -10.10 -8.40
CA SER A 323 20.45 -10.41 -7.51
C SER A 323 20.12 -10.24 -6.02
N LYS A 324 19.19 -9.33 -5.66
CA LYS A 324 18.89 -8.95 -4.27
C LYS A 324 17.43 -9.18 -3.87
N GLY A 325 16.55 -9.51 -4.82
CA GLY A 325 15.10 -9.58 -4.60
C GLY A 325 14.59 -10.85 -3.90
N LEU A 326 15.32 -11.97 -3.95
CA LEU A 326 14.87 -13.24 -3.39
C LEU A 326 14.66 -13.17 -1.88
N LYS A 327 15.55 -12.53 -1.14
CA LYS A 327 15.43 -12.38 0.32
C LYS A 327 14.20 -11.53 0.74
N PRO A 328 13.94 -10.36 0.15
CA PRO A 328 12.71 -9.61 0.38
C PRO A 328 11.43 -10.39 0.04
N ILE A 329 11.45 -11.17 -1.05
CA ILE A 329 10.31 -12.03 -1.42
C ILE A 329 10.09 -13.12 -0.36
N ALA A 330 11.13 -13.80 0.06
CA ALA A 330 11.04 -14.80 1.14
C ALA A 330 10.53 -14.17 2.44
N LEU A 331 11.01 -12.96 2.79
CA LEU A 331 10.51 -12.20 3.93
C LEU A 331 9.01 -11.90 3.80
N GLY A 332 8.57 -11.45 2.63
CA GLY A 332 7.16 -11.18 2.34
C GLY A 332 6.30 -12.43 2.50
N GLY A 333 6.78 -13.57 1.99
CA GLY A 333 6.09 -14.86 2.11
C GLY A 333 5.93 -15.32 3.55
N ILE A 334 7.00 -15.26 4.34
CA ILE A 334 6.97 -15.65 5.76
C ILE A 334 6.04 -14.72 6.55
N THR A 335 6.14 -13.42 6.32
CA THR A 335 5.30 -12.43 7.01
C THR A 335 3.83 -12.60 6.64
N TRP A 336 3.52 -12.73 5.33
CA TRP A 336 2.17 -12.99 4.85
C TRP A 336 1.59 -14.29 5.40
N LEU A 337 2.37 -15.38 5.36
CA LEU A 337 1.92 -16.68 5.88
C LEU A 337 1.63 -16.61 7.39
N SER A 338 2.43 -15.87 8.15
CA SER A 338 2.20 -15.68 9.59
C SER A 338 0.88 -14.97 9.86
N VAL A 339 0.58 -13.90 9.10
CA VAL A 339 -0.70 -13.17 9.18
C VAL A 339 -1.87 -14.03 8.69
N ALA A 340 -1.68 -14.81 7.64
CA ALA A 340 -2.67 -15.75 7.14
C ALA A 340 -3.04 -16.78 8.20
N ILE A 341 -2.03 -17.50 8.74
CA ILE A 341 -2.24 -18.50 9.81
C ILE A 341 -2.97 -17.86 11.00
N ALA A 342 -2.55 -16.69 11.46
CA ALA A 342 -3.21 -16.00 12.56
C ALA A 342 -4.67 -15.69 12.25
N SER A 343 -4.97 -15.21 11.03
CA SER A 343 -6.34 -14.87 10.63
C SER A 343 -7.24 -16.11 10.50
N TYR A 344 -6.73 -17.21 9.93
CA TYR A 344 -7.44 -18.48 9.84
C TYR A 344 -7.68 -19.10 11.23
N THR A 345 -6.65 -19.10 12.09
CA THR A 345 -6.75 -19.59 13.46
C THR A 345 -7.77 -18.81 14.28
N PHE A 346 -7.73 -17.47 14.18
CA PHE A 346 -8.73 -16.61 14.85
C PHE A 346 -10.12 -16.92 14.34
N ALA A 347 -10.34 -17.02 13.04
CA ALA A 347 -11.64 -17.32 12.46
C ALA A 347 -12.16 -18.69 12.88
N PHE A 348 -11.29 -19.68 13.06
CA PHE A 348 -11.66 -21.02 13.55
C PHE A 348 -11.99 -21.01 15.03
N LEU A 349 -11.12 -20.46 15.89
CA LEU A 349 -11.28 -20.50 17.35
C LEU A 349 -12.38 -19.58 17.87
N PHE A 350 -12.61 -18.45 17.22
CA PHE A 350 -13.56 -17.42 17.64
C PHE A 350 -14.79 -17.35 16.74
N ALA A 351 -15.20 -18.49 16.15
CA ALA A 351 -16.37 -18.54 15.28
C ALA A 351 -17.64 -17.97 15.95
N GLY A 352 -17.89 -18.27 17.24
CA GLY A 352 -19.01 -17.71 17.98
C GLY A 352 -18.95 -16.20 18.26
N TYR A 353 -17.76 -15.59 18.25
CA TYR A 353 -17.57 -14.15 18.35
C TYR A 353 -17.81 -13.45 17.01
N ILE A 354 -17.45 -14.12 15.92
CA ILE A 354 -17.58 -13.61 14.56
C ILE A 354 -19.05 -13.61 14.11
N GLY A 355 -19.84 -14.59 14.51
CA GLY A 355 -21.28 -14.74 14.28
C GLY A 355 -21.61 -15.54 13.04
#